data_10afa7ce9282707053c6b92753b66416
#
_entry.id   10afa7ce9282707053c6b92753b66416
#
_cell.length_a   1.000
_cell.length_b   1.000
_cell.length_c   1.000
_cell.angle_alpha   90.00
_cell.angle_beta   90.00
_cell.angle_gamma   90.00
#
_symmetry.space_group_name_H-M   'P 1'
#
loop_
_entity.id
_entity.type
_entity.pdbx_description
1 polymer ?
#
loop_
_entity_poly.entity_id
_entity_poly.type
_entity_poly.pdbx_seq_one_letter_code
_entity_poly.pdbx_strand_id
1 'polypeptide(L)'
;MTPIEPDTYNVQLVHNRFADQSAAGLFAAASTRFAGFAPLRLFAWLVVIGMLVAPCPSATAAPPGVVVDSSPKSSGLYIGSPSLTVLPNGDYLASHDFFGPKSDEHECPTVAVFRSSDRGASWKEVTRLRCLFWANLFTHRGAAYIMGTDKQYGRIVIRRSTNEGQTWTEPRDAATGLLTTRAEYHTAPMPVVEHNGRLWRAFEDASGGNKWGERYGAGMLSIPVEADLLNATNWTFSNFLFRDAAWLGGDFRAWLEGNAVVTREGRIVNILRVDTPGCPEKAAIVNVSADGKTSSFDPATGFMDFPGGAKKFTIRFDPRSDLYWSLATLVPEKHQDAGRPGGIRNTLALVASRDLRQWTTRCILLYHPDVAKHGFQYPDWHFDGDDLIAVVRTAFDDNEGGARNNHDANFMTFHRWKQFRALTMADSVPVTGSAGMEGGQGSLVGLSRGVEEPSVTLGRASEAGPGKRRASLHAAR
;
A
#
# COMPACT_ATOMS: atom_id res chain seq x y z
N MET A 1 -27.96 -15.66 -33.16
CA MET A 1 -27.11 -14.82 -32.34
C MET A 1 -27.92 -14.42 -31.11
N THR A 2 -27.81 -15.20 -30.08
CA THR A 2 -28.45 -14.99 -28.76
C THR A 2 -27.50 -14.19 -27.86
N PRO A 3 -27.97 -13.25 -27.05
CA PRO A 3 -27.12 -12.47 -26.17
C PRO A 3 -26.66 -13.30 -24.98
N ILE A 4 -25.40 -13.20 -24.64
CA ILE A 4 -24.76 -13.82 -23.46
C ILE A 4 -24.98 -12.90 -22.27
N GLU A 5 -25.66 -13.41 -21.26
CA GLU A 5 -25.82 -12.74 -19.95
C GLU A 5 -24.49 -12.73 -19.16
N PRO A 6 -24.25 -11.72 -18.32
CA PRO A 6 -23.03 -11.64 -17.50
C PRO A 6 -23.11 -12.56 -16.28
N ASP A 7 -22.08 -13.40 -16.11
CA ASP A 7 -21.89 -14.27 -14.95
C ASP A 7 -21.72 -13.49 -13.66
N THR A 8 -22.71 -13.62 -12.80
CA THR A 8 -22.66 -13.15 -11.40
C THR A 8 -21.81 -14.12 -10.57
N TYR A 9 -20.80 -13.57 -9.88
CA TYR A 9 -20.02 -14.29 -8.88
C TYR A 9 -20.91 -14.76 -7.72
N ASN A 10 -21.18 -16.07 -7.69
CA ASN A 10 -21.90 -16.73 -6.62
C ASN A 10 -20.93 -17.05 -5.46
N VAL A 11 -20.96 -16.23 -4.42
CA VAL A 11 -20.36 -16.56 -3.13
C VAL A 11 -21.41 -17.38 -2.36
N GLN A 12 -21.17 -18.69 -2.22
CA GLN A 12 -21.98 -19.54 -1.38
C GLN A 12 -21.87 -19.12 0.10
N LEU A 13 -22.91 -18.44 0.57
CA LEU A 13 -23.19 -18.24 1.98
C LEU A 13 -23.82 -19.52 2.55
N VAL A 14 -23.07 -20.19 3.42
CA VAL A 14 -23.61 -21.27 4.27
C VAL A 14 -24.51 -20.61 5.32
N HIS A 15 -25.83 -20.74 5.13
CA HIS A 15 -26.83 -20.34 6.12
C HIS A 15 -26.98 -21.44 7.15
N ASN A 16 -26.55 -21.17 8.38
CA ASN A 16 -27.02 -21.90 9.56
C ASN A 16 -28.38 -21.32 9.99
N ARG A 17 -29.42 -22.11 9.77
CA ARG A 17 -30.77 -21.85 10.32
C ARG A 17 -30.75 -22.18 11.80
N PHE A 18 -31.05 -21.21 12.65
CA PHE A 18 -31.64 -21.46 13.96
C PHE A 18 -33.09 -21.00 13.93
N ALA A 19 -33.98 -21.93 14.34
CA ALA A 19 -35.40 -21.79 14.31
C ALA A 19 -35.88 -20.82 15.39
N ASP A 20 -36.77 -19.93 14.97
CA ASP A 20 -37.57 -19.05 15.81
C ASP A 20 -38.82 -19.80 16.26
N GLN A 21 -39.06 -19.91 17.55
CA GLN A 21 -40.33 -20.35 18.11
C GLN A 21 -41.01 -19.19 18.84
N SER A 22 -41.98 -18.63 18.16
CA SER A 22 -42.97 -17.71 18.71
C SER A 22 -43.94 -18.44 19.62
N ALA A 23 -44.21 -17.94 20.80
CA ALA A 23 -45.38 -18.26 21.59
C ALA A 23 -46.12 -16.99 21.98
N ALA A 24 -47.25 -16.78 21.33
CA ALA A 24 -48.26 -15.82 21.73
C ALA A 24 -49.13 -16.43 22.84
N GLY A 25 -49.41 -15.65 23.85
CA GLY A 25 -50.34 -15.99 24.93
C GLY A 25 -51.12 -14.77 25.41
N LEU A 26 -52.36 -14.65 24.94
CA LEU A 26 -53.41 -13.81 25.53
C LEU A 26 -53.61 -14.15 27.00
N PHE A 27 -53.91 -13.19 27.86
CA PHE A 27 -55.05 -13.28 28.78
C PHE A 27 -55.59 -11.93 29.28
N ALA A 28 -56.88 -11.95 29.46
CA ALA A 28 -57.83 -10.90 29.66
C ALA A 28 -57.93 -10.34 31.11
N ALA A 29 -58.59 -9.21 31.15
CA ALA A 29 -58.95 -8.45 32.34
C ALA A 29 -59.85 -9.20 33.38
N ALA A 30 -59.70 -8.86 34.66
CA ALA A 30 -60.79 -8.91 35.64
C ALA A 30 -60.57 -7.82 36.68
N SER A 31 -61.56 -6.94 36.77
CA SER A 31 -61.77 -5.94 37.80
C SER A 31 -62.41 -6.55 39.04
N THR A 32 -61.97 -6.21 40.25
CA THR A 32 -62.80 -6.17 41.41
C THR A 32 -62.37 -5.06 42.38
N ARG A 33 -63.36 -4.24 42.73
CA ARG A 33 -63.31 -3.21 43.76
C ARG A 33 -63.33 -3.84 45.14
N PHE A 34 -62.62 -3.32 46.13
CA PHE A 34 -63.04 -3.20 47.51
C PHE A 34 -62.41 -1.96 48.18
N ALA A 35 -63.31 -1.26 48.93
CA ALA A 35 -63.04 -0.06 49.70
C ALA A 35 -62.54 -0.42 51.11
N GLY A 36 -61.81 0.47 51.78
CA GLY A 36 -61.71 0.50 53.20
C GLY A 36 -60.43 1.00 53.85
N PHE A 37 -60.52 2.23 54.43
CA PHE A 37 -59.83 2.77 55.60
C PHE A 37 -58.28 3.00 55.61
N ALA A 38 -57.95 4.27 55.84
CA ALA A 38 -56.64 4.77 56.25
C ALA A 38 -56.30 4.44 57.71
N PRO A 39 -55.02 4.45 58.12
CA PRO A 39 -54.50 5.66 58.76
C PRO A 39 -53.10 6.10 58.38
N LEU A 40 -52.87 7.37 58.59
CA LEU A 40 -51.63 8.13 58.48
C LEU A 40 -50.41 7.42 59.06
N ARG A 41 -49.35 7.25 58.28
CA ARG A 41 -47.98 7.21 58.77
C ARG A 41 -47.10 7.97 57.80
N LEU A 42 -46.38 8.96 58.30
CA LEU A 42 -45.30 9.67 57.67
C LEU A 42 -44.27 8.67 57.15
N PHE A 43 -44.05 8.62 55.85
CA PHE A 43 -42.90 7.99 55.28
C PHE A 43 -42.08 9.06 54.50
N ALA A 44 -40.87 9.29 55.01
CA ALA A 44 -39.90 10.13 54.40
C ALA A 44 -39.55 9.58 52.99
N TRP A 45 -39.77 10.36 51.95
CA TRP A 45 -39.32 10.05 50.58
C TRP A 45 -37.83 10.29 50.48
N LEU A 46 -37.01 9.22 50.53
CA LEU A 46 -35.67 9.23 50.00
C LEU A 46 -35.78 9.17 48.47
N VAL A 47 -35.66 10.35 47.81
CA VAL A 47 -35.51 10.43 46.36
C VAL A 47 -34.07 10.00 46.06
N VAL A 48 -33.88 8.72 45.72
CA VAL A 48 -32.65 8.26 45.08
C VAL A 48 -32.70 8.73 43.64
N ILE A 49 -32.04 9.87 43.38
CA ILE A 49 -31.72 10.30 42.01
C ILE A 49 -30.70 9.30 41.48
N GLY A 50 -31.15 8.23 40.84
CA GLY A 50 -30.34 7.40 39.98
C GLY A 50 -29.87 8.26 38.78
N MET A 51 -28.66 8.85 38.84
CA MET A 51 -28.02 9.34 37.67
C MET A 51 -27.84 8.16 36.71
N LEU A 52 -28.69 8.09 35.69
CA LEU A 52 -28.44 7.31 34.48
C LEU A 52 -27.19 7.91 33.85
N VAL A 53 -26.03 7.37 34.22
CA VAL A 53 -24.78 7.59 33.44
C VAL A 53 -25.02 6.88 32.11
N ALA A 54 -25.54 7.64 31.13
CA ALA A 54 -25.52 7.17 29.75
C ALA A 54 -24.08 6.78 29.43
N PRO A 55 -23.80 5.58 28.88
CA PRO A 55 -22.47 5.25 28.46
C PRO A 55 -22.04 6.31 27.45
N CYS A 56 -20.97 7.06 27.78
CA CYS A 56 -20.32 7.93 26.80
C CYS A 56 -19.97 7.05 25.59
N PRO A 57 -20.38 7.40 24.37
CA PRO A 57 -19.95 6.64 23.20
C PRO A 57 -18.43 6.61 23.24
N SER A 58 -17.86 5.41 23.33
CA SER A 58 -16.41 5.22 23.24
C SER A 58 -15.97 5.87 21.96
N ALA A 59 -15.11 6.89 22.05
CA ALA A 59 -14.52 7.49 20.86
C ALA A 59 -13.83 6.37 20.07
N THR A 60 -14.26 6.13 18.85
CA THR A 60 -13.60 5.17 17.97
C THR A 60 -12.15 5.61 17.79
N ALA A 61 -11.21 4.67 17.91
CA ALA A 61 -9.81 4.98 17.72
C ALA A 61 -9.60 5.54 16.30
N ALA A 62 -8.92 6.67 16.21
CA ALA A 62 -8.56 7.23 14.89
C ALA A 62 -7.57 6.31 14.17
N PRO A 63 -7.61 6.22 12.83
CA PRO A 63 -6.62 5.45 12.08
C PRO A 63 -5.22 6.05 12.32
N PRO A 64 -4.15 5.21 12.31
CA PRO A 64 -2.79 5.70 12.46
C PRO A 64 -2.38 6.59 11.29
N GLY A 65 -1.54 7.60 11.56
CA GLY A 65 -1.06 8.56 10.56
C GLY A 65 -2.01 9.74 10.35
N VAL A 66 -1.77 10.50 9.29
CA VAL A 66 -2.60 11.64 8.87
C VAL A 66 -3.60 11.14 7.83
N VAL A 67 -4.89 11.35 8.06
CA VAL A 67 -5.93 11.00 7.07
C VAL A 67 -5.81 11.96 5.89
N VAL A 68 -5.57 11.40 4.70
CA VAL A 68 -5.56 12.13 3.43
C VAL A 68 -6.95 12.17 2.83
N ASP A 69 -7.62 11.02 2.81
CA ASP A 69 -9.02 10.88 2.39
C ASP A 69 -9.71 9.76 3.15
N SER A 70 -11.04 9.83 3.18
CA SER A 70 -11.90 8.81 3.81
C SER A 70 -13.13 8.53 2.96
N SER A 71 -13.50 7.25 2.90
CA SER A 71 -14.69 6.78 2.22
C SER A 71 -15.36 5.68 3.07
N PRO A 72 -16.41 6.01 3.82
CA PRO A 72 -17.04 5.05 4.71
C PRO A 72 -17.69 3.91 3.93
N LYS A 73 -17.79 2.72 4.53
CA LYS A 73 -18.37 1.53 3.86
C LYS A 73 -19.77 1.73 3.32
N SER A 74 -20.56 2.63 3.93
CA SER A 74 -21.93 2.98 3.51
C SER A 74 -21.97 3.65 2.14
N SER A 75 -20.89 4.31 1.71
CA SER A 75 -20.75 4.91 0.39
C SER A 75 -20.82 3.86 -0.73
N GLY A 76 -20.36 2.62 -0.47
CA GLY A 76 -20.13 1.59 -1.50
C GLY A 76 -18.95 1.89 -2.42
N LEU A 77 -18.16 2.93 -2.12
CA LEU A 77 -16.89 3.29 -2.75
C LEU A 77 -15.78 3.03 -1.75
N TYR A 78 -14.77 2.27 -2.12
CA TYR A 78 -13.64 1.96 -1.26
C TYR A 78 -12.37 2.64 -1.76
N ILE A 79 -11.50 3.01 -0.84
CA ILE A 79 -10.19 3.58 -1.17
C ILE A 79 -9.37 2.55 -1.94
N GLY A 80 -8.97 2.91 -3.15
CA GLY A 80 -8.24 2.04 -4.07
C GLY A 80 -6.73 2.08 -3.87
N SER A 81 -5.99 2.26 -4.95
CA SER A 81 -4.54 2.13 -4.97
C SER A 81 -3.86 3.48 -4.69
N PRO A 82 -3.30 3.72 -3.50
CA PRO A 82 -2.63 4.97 -3.18
C PRO A 82 -1.34 5.16 -3.98
N SER A 83 -1.07 6.39 -4.39
CA SER A 83 0.21 6.81 -4.96
C SER A 83 0.69 8.12 -4.38
N LEU A 84 2.01 8.30 -4.30
CA LEU A 84 2.69 9.46 -3.73
C LEU A 84 3.81 9.92 -4.65
N THR A 85 4.00 11.24 -4.79
CA THR A 85 5.21 11.82 -5.38
C THR A 85 5.56 13.13 -4.71
N VAL A 86 6.85 13.49 -4.76
CA VAL A 86 7.37 14.79 -4.30
C VAL A 86 7.55 15.68 -5.51
N LEU A 87 6.93 16.86 -5.49
CA LEU A 87 7.04 17.86 -6.54
C LEU A 87 8.39 18.61 -6.48
N PRO A 88 8.84 19.24 -7.56
CA PRO A 88 10.09 20.02 -7.58
C PRO A 88 10.14 21.17 -6.56
N ASN A 89 8.98 21.73 -6.19
CA ASN A 89 8.87 22.78 -5.15
C ASN A 89 8.88 22.24 -3.71
N GLY A 90 8.96 20.91 -3.54
CA GLY A 90 8.96 20.24 -2.23
C GLY A 90 7.58 19.86 -1.69
N ASP A 91 6.50 20.24 -2.34
CA ASP A 91 5.15 19.79 -1.99
C ASP A 91 4.94 18.31 -2.33
N TYR A 92 3.96 17.69 -1.70
CA TYR A 92 3.59 16.31 -2.01
C TYR A 92 2.29 16.27 -2.80
N LEU A 93 2.22 15.39 -3.78
CA LEU A 93 0.97 14.94 -4.38
C LEU A 93 0.71 13.50 -3.96
N ALA A 94 -0.53 13.22 -3.57
CA ALA A 94 -1.05 11.87 -3.35
C ALA A 94 -2.29 11.65 -4.21
N SER A 95 -2.55 10.40 -4.56
CA SER A 95 -3.77 10.03 -5.29
C SER A 95 -4.24 8.64 -4.90
N HIS A 96 -5.51 8.38 -5.12
CA HIS A 96 -6.07 7.04 -5.12
C HIS A 96 -7.27 6.96 -6.05
N ASP A 97 -7.57 5.77 -6.55
CA ASP A 97 -8.80 5.45 -7.25
C ASP A 97 -9.88 4.98 -6.27
N PHE A 98 -11.12 4.89 -6.75
CA PHE A 98 -12.22 4.26 -6.05
C PHE A 98 -12.61 2.96 -6.73
N PHE A 99 -12.84 1.92 -5.93
CA PHE A 99 -13.40 0.65 -6.38
C PHE A 99 -14.58 0.25 -5.49
N GLY A 100 -15.31 -0.80 -5.87
CA GLY A 100 -16.42 -1.32 -5.10
C GLY A 100 -17.77 -1.20 -5.79
N PRO A 101 -18.88 -1.62 -5.14
CA PRO A 101 -20.15 -1.89 -5.80
C PRO A 101 -20.85 -0.65 -6.39
N LYS A 102 -20.43 0.56 -6.00
CA LYS A 102 -20.96 1.82 -6.55
C LYS A 102 -19.90 2.60 -7.34
N SER A 103 -18.76 1.99 -7.64
CA SER A 103 -17.73 2.62 -8.46
C SER A 103 -18.01 2.38 -9.95
N ASP A 104 -17.44 3.28 -10.78
CA ASP A 104 -17.45 3.14 -12.25
C ASP A 104 -16.18 2.39 -12.74
N GLU A 105 -15.59 1.50 -11.94
CA GLU A 105 -14.26 0.91 -12.21
C GLU A 105 -14.18 0.15 -13.53
N HIS A 106 -15.31 -0.36 -14.03
CA HIS A 106 -15.40 -1.07 -15.30
C HIS A 106 -15.70 -0.16 -16.51
N GLU A 107 -16.05 1.10 -16.29
CA GLU A 107 -16.46 2.04 -17.36
C GLU A 107 -15.54 3.24 -17.45
N CYS A 108 -15.63 4.16 -16.49
CA CYS A 108 -14.86 5.39 -16.44
C CYS A 108 -14.58 5.80 -14.99
N PRO A 109 -13.68 5.08 -14.29
CA PRO A 109 -13.40 5.30 -12.88
C PRO A 109 -12.80 6.67 -12.59
N THR A 110 -12.86 7.05 -11.32
CA THR A 110 -12.35 8.32 -10.83
C THR A 110 -11.12 8.10 -9.97
N VAL A 111 -10.08 8.90 -10.21
CA VAL A 111 -8.92 9.08 -9.32
C VAL A 111 -9.04 10.46 -8.67
N ALA A 112 -8.97 10.51 -7.34
CA ALA A 112 -8.84 11.75 -6.58
C ALA A 112 -7.34 12.07 -6.38
N VAL A 113 -6.98 13.35 -6.51
CA VAL A 113 -5.61 13.86 -6.34
C VAL A 113 -5.59 14.89 -5.23
N PHE A 114 -4.66 14.72 -4.29
CA PHE A 114 -4.50 15.56 -3.11
C PHE A 114 -3.11 16.19 -3.10
N ARG A 115 -3.01 17.40 -2.51
CA ARG A 115 -1.74 18.10 -2.34
C ARG A 115 -1.54 18.45 -0.86
N SER A 116 -0.30 18.36 -0.42
CA SER A 116 0.18 18.89 0.85
C SER A 116 1.35 19.84 0.60
N SER A 117 1.26 21.05 1.13
CA SER A 117 2.33 22.07 1.10
C SER A 117 3.03 22.25 2.45
N ASP A 118 2.69 21.42 3.44
CA ASP A 118 3.21 21.43 4.79
C ASP A 118 3.86 20.10 5.21
N ARG A 119 4.45 19.42 4.22
CA ARG A 119 5.19 18.15 4.40
C ARG A 119 4.32 17.00 4.93
N GLY A 120 3.03 16.97 4.58
CA GLY A 120 2.10 15.91 4.93
C GLY A 120 1.33 16.13 6.23
N ALA A 121 1.46 17.30 6.88
CA ALA A 121 0.70 17.62 8.08
C ALA A 121 -0.79 17.85 7.78
N SER A 122 -1.10 18.39 6.59
CA SER A 122 -2.47 18.49 6.08
C SER A 122 -2.54 18.25 4.57
N TRP A 123 -3.73 17.88 4.09
CA TRP A 123 -3.99 17.52 2.70
C TRP A 123 -5.24 18.19 2.18
N LYS A 124 -5.20 18.58 0.90
CA LYS A 124 -6.33 19.17 0.20
C LYS A 124 -6.52 18.47 -1.13
N GLU A 125 -7.75 18.03 -1.42
CA GLU A 125 -8.12 17.57 -2.77
C GLU A 125 -7.97 18.75 -3.76
N VAL A 126 -7.22 18.51 -4.85
CA VAL A 126 -6.94 19.53 -5.86
C VAL A 126 -7.62 19.24 -7.18
N THR A 127 -7.91 17.98 -7.49
CA THR A 127 -8.65 17.60 -8.71
C THR A 127 -9.15 16.16 -8.64
N ARG A 128 -10.11 15.85 -9.49
CA ARG A 128 -10.56 14.48 -9.80
C ARG A 128 -10.39 14.20 -11.26
N LEU A 129 -9.79 13.07 -11.59
CA LEU A 129 -9.52 12.62 -12.96
C LEU A 129 -10.47 11.47 -13.29
N ARG A 130 -11.20 11.61 -14.40
CA ARG A 130 -12.10 10.58 -14.89
C ARG A 130 -11.39 9.65 -15.86
N CYS A 131 -11.87 8.41 -16.00
CA CYS A 131 -11.32 7.37 -16.83
C CYS A 131 -9.82 7.15 -16.55
N LEU A 132 -9.53 6.87 -15.29
CA LEU A 132 -8.19 6.56 -14.81
C LEU A 132 -8.28 5.62 -13.60
N PHE A 133 -7.50 4.53 -13.63
CA PHE A 133 -7.52 3.47 -12.61
C PHE A 133 -6.13 2.89 -12.37
N TRP A 134 -5.85 2.39 -11.14
CA TRP A 134 -4.57 1.81 -10.73
C TRP A 134 -3.38 2.71 -11.03
N ALA A 135 -3.58 4.02 -10.97
CA ALA A 135 -2.61 4.98 -11.48
C ALA A 135 -1.55 5.36 -10.44
N ASN A 136 -0.31 5.53 -10.90
CA ASN A 136 0.75 6.08 -10.07
C ASN A 136 1.18 7.48 -10.53
N LEU A 137 1.48 8.31 -9.53
CA LEU A 137 2.11 9.61 -9.68
C LEU A 137 3.63 9.48 -9.78
N PHE A 138 4.26 10.29 -10.60
CA PHE A 138 5.70 10.48 -10.62
C PHE A 138 6.05 11.86 -11.20
N THR A 139 7.26 12.33 -10.93
CA THR A 139 7.78 13.57 -11.50
C THR A 139 8.85 13.27 -12.54
N HIS A 140 8.84 14.01 -13.65
CA HIS A 140 9.87 13.94 -14.67
C HIS A 140 10.04 15.31 -15.31
N ARG A 141 11.29 15.81 -15.38
CA ARG A 141 11.67 17.07 -16.03
C ARG A 141 10.78 18.25 -15.60
N GLY A 142 10.54 18.37 -14.31
CA GLY A 142 9.80 19.49 -13.73
C GLY A 142 8.26 19.40 -13.80
N ALA A 143 7.70 18.40 -14.48
CA ALA A 143 6.26 18.16 -14.54
C ALA A 143 5.86 16.94 -13.69
N ALA A 144 4.61 16.94 -13.23
CA ALA A 144 3.98 15.77 -12.64
C ALA A 144 3.30 14.94 -13.74
N TYR A 145 3.40 13.63 -13.61
CA TYR A 145 2.72 12.66 -14.46
C TYR A 145 1.89 11.71 -13.61
N ILE A 146 0.80 11.22 -14.18
CA ILE A 146 0.02 10.13 -13.63
C ILE A 146 -0.26 9.09 -14.72
N MET A 147 0.05 7.82 -14.45
CA MET A 147 0.00 6.74 -15.43
C MET A 147 -0.70 5.52 -14.84
N GLY A 148 -1.67 4.97 -15.57
CA GLY A 148 -2.43 3.80 -15.17
C GLY A 148 -3.22 3.23 -16.34
N THR A 149 -4.40 2.67 -16.07
CA THR A 149 -5.35 2.23 -17.09
C THR A 149 -6.56 3.15 -17.15
N ASP A 150 -7.25 3.22 -18.28
CA ASP A 150 -8.46 4.07 -18.42
C ASP A 150 -9.67 3.49 -17.68
N LYS A 151 -9.61 2.22 -17.31
CA LYS A 151 -10.57 1.50 -16.44
C LYS A 151 -9.95 0.19 -15.96
N GLN A 152 -10.66 -0.56 -15.15
CA GLN A 152 -10.25 -1.92 -14.77
C GLN A 152 -10.05 -2.78 -16.02
N TYR A 153 -8.85 -3.34 -16.18
CA TYR A 153 -8.42 -4.04 -17.40
C TYR A 153 -8.56 -3.19 -18.67
N GLY A 154 -8.35 -1.89 -18.56
CA GLY A 154 -8.46 -0.94 -19.66
C GLY A 154 -7.20 -0.82 -20.50
N ARG A 155 -7.14 0.27 -21.27
CA ARG A 155 -5.99 0.70 -22.07
C ARG A 155 -5.01 1.45 -21.18
N ILE A 156 -3.72 1.42 -21.50
CA ILE A 156 -2.71 2.20 -20.76
C ILE A 156 -2.85 3.67 -21.17
N VAL A 157 -2.94 4.54 -20.16
CA VAL A 157 -3.04 5.99 -20.32
C VAL A 157 -2.04 6.71 -19.42
N ILE A 158 -1.57 7.87 -19.88
CA ILE A 158 -0.71 8.78 -19.13
C ILE A 158 -1.20 10.21 -19.29
N ARG A 159 -1.11 11.01 -18.22
CA ARG A 159 -1.46 12.43 -18.21
C ARG A 159 -0.31 13.24 -17.63
N ARG A 160 -0.18 14.49 -18.02
CA ARG A 160 0.82 15.44 -17.54
C ARG A 160 0.17 16.67 -16.92
N SER A 161 0.71 17.12 -15.80
CA SER A 161 0.40 18.40 -15.16
C SER A 161 1.68 19.24 -15.04
N THR A 162 1.57 20.54 -15.38
CA THR A 162 2.64 21.53 -15.24
C THR A 162 2.32 22.59 -14.18
N ASN A 163 1.23 22.42 -13.44
CA ASN A 163 0.75 23.33 -12.40
C ASN A 163 0.41 22.58 -11.10
N GLU A 164 1.33 21.71 -10.65
CA GLU A 164 1.29 21.08 -9.33
C GLU A 164 0.03 20.22 -9.11
N GLY A 165 -0.44 19.55 -10.18
CA GLY A 165 -1.56 18.61 -10.10
C GLY A 165 -2.94 19.25 -10.21
N GLN A 166 -3.06 20.58 -10.46
CA GLN A 166 -4.34 21.26 -10.54
C GLN A 166 -5.10 20.94 -11.85
N THR A 167 -4.37 20.90 -12.98
CA THR A 167 -4.93 20.50 -14.28
C THR A 167 -4.03 19.48 -14.97
N TRP A 168 -4.63 18.65 -15.81
CA TRP A 168 -3.97 17.54 -16.46
C TRP A 168 -4.36 17.43 -17.93
N THR A 169 -3.44 16.93 -18.75
CA THR A 169 -3.75 16.61 -20.16
C THR A 169 -4.77 15.46 -20.25
N GLU A 170 -5.53 15.42 -21.34
CA GLU A 170 -6.50 14.37 -21.62
C GLU A 170 -5.96 13.39 -22.67
N PRO A 171 -5.93 12.07 -22.38
CA PRO A 171 -5.47 11.04 -23.31
C PRO A 171 -6.57 10.74 -24.35
N ARG A 172 -6.47 11.34 -25.53
CA ARG A 172 -7.44 11.17 -26.61
C ARG A 172 -6.95 10.23 -27.70
N ASP A 173 -5.66 10.28 -28.00
CA ASP A 173 -5.02 9.53 -29.06
C ASP A 173 -3.55 9.22 -28.71
N ALA A 174 -2.85 8.58 -29.64
CA ALA A 174 -1.44 8.16 -29.47
C ALA A 174 -0.46 9.33 -29.23
N ALA A 175 -0.82 10.56 -29.57
CA ALA A 175 0.05 11.73 -29.34
C ALA A 175 -0.26 12.46 -28.03
N THR A 176 -1.36 12.12 -27.35
CA THR A 176 -1.88 12.86 -26.20
C THR A 176 -1.98 12.03 -24.92
N GLY A 177 -1.39 10.82 -24.89
CA GLY A 177 -1.31 10.01 -23.68
C GLY A 177 -2.15 8.74 -23.68
N LEU A 178 -2.82 8.38 -24.78
CA LEU A 178 -3.41 7.05 -24.97
C LEU A 178 -2.32 6.12 -25.53
N LEU A 179 -1.69 5.35 -24.64
CA LEU A 179 -0.49 4.59 -25.01
C LEU A 179 -0.78 3.27 -25.72
N THR A 180 -1.99 2.71 -25.54
CA THR A 180 -2.40 1.48 -26.22
C THR A 180 -3.79 1.61 -26.82
N THR A 181 -4.02 0.98 -27.98
CA THR A 181 -5.35 0.88 -28.60
C THR A 181 -6.11 -0.33 -28.08
N ARG A 182 -5.41 -1.41 -27.73
CA ARG A 182 -5.93 -2.60 -27.07
C ARG A 182 -6.14 -2.33 -25.59
N ALA A 183 -7.19 -2.86 -25.00
CA ALA A 183 -7.42 -2.96 -23.56
C ALA A 183 -6.78 -4.22 -22.98
N GLU A 184 -7.19 -4.60 -21.78
CA GLU A 184 -6.75 -5.75 -21.00
C GLU A 184 -5.34 -5.60 -20.41
N TYR A 185 -5.05 -4.42 -19.87
CA TYR A 185 -3.85 -4.21 -19.06
C TYR A 185 -4.20 -4.09 -17.58
N HIS A 186 -3.26 -4.49 -16.75
CA HIS A 186 -3.32 -4.40 -15.29
C HIS A 186 -2.04 -3.73 -14.76
N THR A 187 -2.16 -3.05 -13.65
CA THR A 187 -1.05 -2.48 -12.89
C THR A 187 -1.48 -2.13 -11.46
N ALA A 188 -0.58 -1.56 -10.68
CA ALA A 188 -0.81 -0.83 -9.44
C ALA A 188 0.10 0.41 -9.43
N PRO A 189 0.02 1.31 -8.46
CA PRO A 189 1.03 2.36 -8.27
C PRO A 189 2.40 1.75 -7.98
N MET A 190 3.22 1.63 -9.03
CA MET A 190 4.53 1.00 -9.00
C MET A 190 5.62 2.00 -9.41
N PRO A 191 6.87 1.85 -8.96
CA PRO A 191 7.93 2.80 -9.26
C PRO A 191 8.16 2.99 -10.76
N VAL A 192 8.36 4.26 -11.15
CA VAL A 192 9.02 4.61 -12.41
C VAL A 192 10.49 4.86 -12.10
N VAL A 193 11.39 4.16 -12.77
CA VAL A 193 12.83 4.19 -12.50
C VAL A 193 13.57 4.71 -13.71
N GLU A 194 14.45 5.71 -13.51
CA GLU A 194 15.36 6.18 -14.54
C GLU A 194 16.66 5.36 -14.50
N HIS A 195 17.04 4.79 -15.64
CA HIS A 195 18.28 4.05 -15.78
C HIS A 195 18.74 3.99 -17.25
N ASN A 196 20.03 4.21 -17.49
CA ASN A 196 20.67 4.16 -18.82
C ASN A 196 19.90 4.99 -19.86
N GLY A 197 19.53 6.23 -19.51
CA GLY A 197 18.86 7.17 -20.41
C GLY A 197 17.41 6.78 -20.75
N ARG A 198 16.79 5.89 -19.98
CA ARG A 198 15.39 5.49 -20.15
C ARG A 198 14.63 5.54 -18.81
N LEU A 199 13.33 5.81 -18.87
CA LEU A 199 12.39 5.53 -17.80
C LEU A 199 11.82 4.12 -17.99
N TRP A 200 11.66 3.41 -16.88
CA TRP A 200 11.19 2.02 -16.84
C TRP A 200 9.98 1.89 -15.92
N ARG A 201 8.97 1.16 -16.37
CA ARG A 201 7.71 0.94 -15.64
C ARG A 201 7.14 -0.44 -15.95
N ALA A 202 6.89 -1.25 -14.92
CA ALA A 202 6.26 -2.55 -15.08
C ALA A 202 4.75 -2.43 -15.31
N PHE A 203 4.21 -3.30 -16.12
CA PHE A 203 2.77 -3.51 -16.37
C PHE A 203 2.51 -4.99 -16.62
N GLU A 204 1.28 -5.40 -16.42
CA GLU A 204 0.81 -6.73 -16.76
C GLU A 204 -0.15 -6.67 -17.96
N ASP A 205 0.00 -7.62 -18.88
CA ASP A 205 -1.02 -7.98 -19.85
C ASP A 205 -2.04 -8.90 -19.17
N ALA A 206 -3.31 -8.53 -19.16
CA ALA A 206 -4.35 -9.27 -18.48
C ALA A 206 -5.22 -10.11 -19.44
N SER A 207 -4.73 -10.39 -20.67
CA SER A 207 -5.45 -11.15 -21.70
C SER A 207 -5.25 -12.67 -21.65
N GLY A 208 -4.46 -13.19 -20.70
CA GLY A 208 -4.11 -14.61 -20.60
C GLY A 208 -5.24 -15.55 -20.15
N GLY A 209 -6.46 -15.04 -19.92
CA GLY A 209 -7.60 -15.83 -19.49
C GLY A 209 -8.65 -15.03 -18.73
N ASN A 210 -9.66 -15.71 -18.19
CA ASN A 210 -10.80 -15.08 -17.52
C ASN A 210 -10.71 -15.09 -15.99
N LYS A 211 -9.84 -15.94 -15.41
CA LYS A 211 -9.71 -16.05 -13.97
C LYS A 211 -8.69 -15.06 -13.46
N TRP A 212 -9.02 -14.43 -12.32
CA TRP A 212 -8.08 -13.59 -11.61
C TRP A 212 -6.78 -14.35 -11.35
N GLY A 213 -5.65 -13.69 -11.58
CA GLY A 213 -4.32 -14.24 -11.37
C GLY A 213 -3.81 -15.08 -12.54
N GLU A 214 -4.64 -15.93 -13.14
CA GLU A 214 -4.22 -16.72 -14.30
C GLU A 214 -3.99 -15.86 -15.54
N ARG A 215 -4.70 -14.75 -15.63
CA ARG A 215 -4.71 -13.87 -16.80
C ARG A 215 -3.47 -12.98 -16.94
N TYR A 216 -2.63 -12.82 -15.90
CA TYR A 216 -1.59 -11.80 -15.91
C TYR A 216 -0.28 -12.28 -16.54
N GLY A 217 0.12 -11.60 -17.61
CA GLY A 217 1.45 -11.68 -18.20
C GLY A 217 2.34 -10.55 -17.70
N ALA A 218 3.49 -10.87 -17.12
CA ALA A 218 4.44 -9.88 -16.61
C ALA A 218 5.23 -9.22 -17.75
N GLY A 219 5.28 -7.88 -17.78
CA GLY A 219 6.01 -7.12 -18.80
C GLY A 219 6.63 -5.83 -18.25
N MET A 220 7.38 -5.16 -19.14
CA MET A 220 8.06 -3.90 -18.86
C MET A 220 7.84 -2.92 -20.00
N LEU A 221 7.52 -1.69 -19.63
CA LEU A 221 7.49 -0.56 -20.54
C LEU A 221 8.71 0.32 -20.31
N SER A 222 9.24 0.90 -21.37
CA SER A 222 10.33 1.87 -21.24
C SER A 222 10.28 2.94 -22.31
N ILE A 223 10.84 4.12 -22.01
CA ILE A 223 10.87 5.28 -22.91
C ILE A 223 12.18 6.04 -22.71
N PRO A 224 12.82 6.58 -23.78
CA PRO A 224 13.96 7.48 -23.60
C PRO A 224 13.59 8.69 -22.73
N VAL A 225 14.46 9.09 -21.81
CA VAL A 225 14.21 10.20 -20.86
C VAL A 225 13.95 11.55 -21.56
N GLU A 226 14.48 11.75 -22.77
CA GLU A 226 14.30 12.97 -23.54
C GLU A 226 13.02 12.99 -24.39
N ALA A 227 12.34 11.83 -24.53
CA ALA A 227 11.18 11.70 -25.38
C ALA A 227 9.91 12.28 -24.71
N ASP A 228 8.94 12.69 -25.52
CA ASP A 228 7.62 13.07 -25.00
C ASP A 228 6.88 11.82 -24.50
N LEU A 229 6.62 11.78 -23.18
CA LEU A 229 5.96 10.66 -22.52
C LEU A 229 4.49 10.49 -22.95
N LEU A 230 3.87 11.53 -23.47
CA LEU A 230 2.49 11.46 -23.97
C LEU A 230 2.37 10.78 -25.33
N ASN A 231 3.48 10.68 -26.09
CA ASN A 231 3.45 10.05 -27.40
C ASN A 231 3.70 8.54 -27.29
N ALA A 232 2.69 7.75 -27.61
CA ALA A 232 2.70 6.29 -27.56
C ALA A 232 3.82 5.66 -28.41
N THR A 233 4.21 6.28 -29.54
CA THR A 233 5.24 5.74 -30.45
C THR A 233 6.64 5.78 -29.87
N ASN A 234 6.87 6.54 -28.78
CA ASN A 234 8.16 6.62 -28.09
C ASN A 234 8.34 5.49 -27.07
N TRP A 235 7.27 4.77 -26.72
CA TRP A 235 7.30 3.70 -25.73
C TRP A 235 7.70 2.37 -26.35
N THR A 236 8.58 1.67 -25.67
CA THR A 236 9.00 0.30 -25.97
C THR A 236 8.30 -0.62 -24.97
N PHE A 237 7.72 -1.71 -25.46
CA PHE A 237 7.10 -2.77 -24.67
C PHE A 237 7.96 -4.03 -24.81
N SER A 238 8.22 -4.71 -23.68
CA SER A 238 8.76 -6.06 -23.73
C SER A 238 7.66 -7.07 -24.15
N ASN A 239 8.03 -8.29 -24.48
CA ASN A 239 7.08 -9.39 -24.47
C ASN A 239 6.51 -9.54 -23.04
N PHE A 240 5.27 -10.06 -22.97
CA PHE A 240 4.63 -10.39 -21.69
C PHE A 240 4.77 -11.89 -21.43
N LEU A 241 5.20 -12.23 -20.20
CA LEU A 241 5.40 -13.60 -19.76
C LEU A 241 4.18 -14.06 -18.96
N PHE A 242 3.43 -14.99 -19.51
CA PHE A 242 2.31 -15.60 -18.81
C PHE A 242 2.78 -16.75 -17.92
N ARG A 243 1.99 -17.08 -16.90
CA ARG A 243 2.30 -18.11 -15.94
C ARG A 243 2.39 -19.51 -16.59
N ASP A 244 3.21 -20.36 -15.98
CA ASP A 244 3.09 -21.80 -16.11
C ASP A 244 2.51 -22.39 -14.82
N ALA A 245 1.46 -23.19 -14.92
CA ALA A 245 0.78 -23.79 -13.78
C ALA A 245 1.66 -24.79 -13.00
N ALA A 246 2.72 -25.29 -13.61
CA ALA A 246 3.68 -26.21 -12.96
C ALA A 246 4.68 -25.50 -12.04
N TRP A 247 4.82 -24.17 -12.12
CA TRP A 247 5.77 -23.47 -11.30
C TRP A 247 5.47 -23.62 -9.80
N LEU A 248 6.52 -23.63 -8.98
CA LEU A 248 6.47 -23.88 -7.53
C LEU A 248 5.75 -25.18 -7.17
N GLY A 249 5.90 -26.23 -8.02
CA GLY A 249 5.27 -27.52 -7.77
C GLY A 249 3.74 -27.51 -7.93
N GLY A 250 3.20 -26.52 -8.66
CA GLY A 250 1.76 -26.30 -8.85
C GLY A 250 1.13 -25.28 -7.89
N ASP A 251 1.92 -24.72 -6.97
CA ASP A 251 1.44 -23.72 -5.99
C ASP A 251 1.48 -22.28 -6.51
N PHE A 252 2.05 -22.05 -7.68
CA PHE A 252 2.03 -20.74 -8.32
C PHE A 252 0.64 -20.41 -8.86
N ARG A 253 0.03 -19.34 -8.35
CA ARG A 253 -1.32 -18.92 -8.78
C ARG A 253 -1.30 -17.70 -9.66
N ALA A 254 -0.51 -16.69 -9.29
CA ALA A 254 -0.42 -15.41 -9.99
C ALA A 254 0.89 -14.71 -9.72
N TRP A 255 1.29 -13.87 -10.65
CA TRP A 255 2.17 -12.74 -10.40
C TRP A 255 1.55 -11.46 -10.93
N LEU A 256 1.81 -10.36 -10.28
CA LEU A 256 1.28 -9.03 -10.65
C LEU A 256 2.03 -7.92 -9.89
N GLU A 257 1.70 -6.68 -10.23
CA GLU A 257 2.17 -5.49 -9.51
C GLU A 257 3.71 -5.43 -9.46
N GLY A 258 4.32 -5.46 -10.66
CA GLY A 258 5.76 -5.52 -10.84
C GLY A 258 6.49 -4.23 -10.50
N ASN A 259 7.65 -4.35 -9.85
CA ASN A 259 8.59 -3.26 -9.60
C ASN A 259 9.70 -3.24 -10.64
N ALA A 260 9.87 -2.14 -11.37
CA ALA A 260 11.10 -1.88 -12.10
C ALA A 260 12.22 -1.60 -11.10
N VAL A 261 13.30 -2.37 -11.12
CA VAL A 261 14.43 -2.23 -10.18
C VAL A 261 15.75 -2.34 -10.95
N VAL A 262 16.71 -1.47 -10.62
CA VAL A 262 18.09 -1.57 -11.10
C VAL A 262 18.87 -2.45 -10.14
N THR A 263 19.46 -3.52 -10.63
CA THR A 263 20.35 -4.38 -9.84
C THR A 263 21.71 -3.72 -9.61
N ARG A 264 22.53 -4.25 -8.70
CA ARG A 264 23.88 -3.75 -8.44
C ARG A 264 24.79 -3.83 -9.67
N GLU A 265 24.53 -4.78 -10.56
CA GLU A 265 25.25 -4.97 -11.82
C GLU A 265 24.73 -4.02 -12.93
N GLY A 266 23.82 -3.10 -12.62
CA GLY A 266 23.25 -2.15 -13.57
C GLY A 266 22.26 -2.77 -14.56
N ARG A 267 21.65 -3.91 -14.24
CA ARG A 267 20.59 -4.52 -15.05
C ARG A 267 19.22 -4.08 -14.58
N ILE A 268 18.27 -3.96 -15.48
CA ILE A 268 16.84 -3.79 -15.13
C ILE A 268 16.21 -5.16 -14.91
N VAL A 269 15.47 -5.27 -13.82
CA VAL A 269 14.61 -6.43 -13.51
C VAL A 269 13.21 -5.96 -13.15
N ASN A 270 12.23 -6.84 -13.35
CA ASN A 270 10.88 -6.67 -12.86
C ASN A 270 10.66 -7.62 -11.68
N ILE A 271 10.42 -7.07 -10.48
CA ILE A 271 10.19 -7.86 -9.26
C ILE A 271 8.71 -7.82 -8.94
N LEU A 272 8.05 -8.98 -9.06
CA LEU A 272 6.61 -9.12 -8.96
C LEU A 272 6.18 -9.76 -7.65
N ARG A 273 5.03 -9.33 -7.15
CA ARG A 273 4.21 -10.03 -6.20
C ARG A 273 3.85 -11.42 -6.74
N VAL A 274 3.89 -12.44 -5.87
CA VAL A 274 3.51 -13.82 -6.21
C VAL A 274 2.43 -14.32 -5.26
N ASP A 275 1.30 -14.76 -5.80
CA ASP A 275 0.23 -15.39 -5.03
C ASP A 275 0.50 -16.90 -4.92
N THR A 276 0.71 -17.36 -3.69
CA THR A 276 0.88 -18.76 -3.30
C THR A 276 -0.06 -19.11 -2.15
N PRO A 277 -0.40 -20.41 -1.93
CA PRO A 277 -1.37 -20.80 -0.90
C PRO A 277 -0.87 -20.63 0.54
N GLY A 278 0.45 -20.66 0.78
CA GLY A 278 1.04 -20.70 2.12
C GLY A 278 2.25 -19.78 2.31
N CYS A 279 2.84 -19.84 3.50
CA CYS A 279 4.12 -19.24 3.86
C CYS A 279 5.25 -20.24 3.68
N PRO A 280 6.50 -19.75 3.42
CA PRO A 280 6.90 -18.36 3.27
C PRO A 280 6.35 -17.72 2.00
N GLU A 281 5.99 -16.43 2.10
CA GLU A 281 5.53 -15.64 0.96
C GLU A 281 6.65 -15.48 -0.08
N LYS A 282 6.29 -15.46 -1.36
CA LYS A 282 7.24 -15.42 -2.48
C LYS A 282 7.15 -14.12 -3.27
N ALA A 283 8.25 -13.79 -3.93
CA ALA A 283 8.30 -12.84 -5.04
C ALA A 283 9.04 -13.48 -6.23
N ALA A 284 8.91 -12.88 -7.41
CA ALA A 284 9.57 -13.35 -8.63
C ALA A 284 10.42 -12.24 -9.26
N ILE A 285 11.61 -12.57 -9.75
CA ILE A 285 12.50 -11.68 -10.49
C ILE A 285 12.49 -12.09 -11.96
N VAL A 286 11.91 -11.26 -12.80
CA VAL A 286 11.91 -11.36 -14.25
C VAL A 286 13.03 -10.46 -14.80
N ASN A 287 13.92 -11.01 -15.61
CA ASN A 287 14.97 -10.26 -16.27
C ASN A 287 14.40 -9.48 -17.46
N VAL A 288 14.93 -8.26 -17.69
CA VAL A 288 14.55 -7.42 -18.83
C VAL A 288 15.81 -7.06 -19.60
N SER A 289 15.76 -7.15 -20.94
CA SER A 289 16.86 -6.76 -21.81
C SER A 289 17.13 -5.26 -21.77
N ALA A 290 18.37 -4.85 -22.01
CA ALA A 290 18.76 -3.44 -21.95
C ALA A 290 18.03 -2.54 -22.98
N ASP A 291 17.55 -3.09 -24.09
CA ASP A 291 16.72 -2.38 -25.07
C ASP A 291 15.23 -2.35 -24.71
N GLY A 292 14.82 -3.03 -23.63
CA GLY A 292 13.45 -3.06 -23.11
C GLY A 292 12.48 -3.93 -23.91
N LYS A 293 12.98 -4.76 -24.88
CA LYS A 293 12.10 -5.53 -25.77
C LYS A 293 11.85 -6.95 -25.30
N THR A 294 12.72 -7.50 -24.44
CA THR A 294 12.64 -8.89 -24.03
C THR A 294 12.58 -9.00 -22.52
N SER A 295 11.56 -9.68 -22.02
CA SER A 295 11.46 -10.21 -20.66
C SER A 295 11.71 -11.70 -20.68
N SER A 296 12.44 -12.24 -19.69
CA SER A 296 12.73 -13.66 -19.54
C SER A 296 12.69 -14.08 -18.07
N PHE A 297 12.27 -15.32 -17.82
CA PHE A 297 12.13 -15.87 -16.48
C PHE A 297 12.66 -17.30 -16.43
N ASP A 298 13.47 -17.59 -15.43
CA ASP A 298 13.90 -18.93 -15.10
C ASP A 298 13.24 -19.36 -13.79
N PRO A 299 12.32 -20.32 -13.78
CA PRO A 299 11.60 -20.72 -12.58
C PRO A 299 12.50 -21.40 -11.54
N ALA A 300 13.67 -21.94 -11.94
CA ALA A 300 14.60 -22.56 -11.02
C ALA A 300 15.32 -21.54 -10.12
N THR A 301 15.53 -20.32 -10.59
CA THR A 301 16.28 -19.27 -9.90
C THR A 301 15.51 -17.97 -9.71
N GLY A 302 14.38 -17.81 -10.38
CA GLY A 302 13.63 -16.55 -10.44
C GLY A 302 12.75 -16.30 -9.21
N PHE A 303 12.31 -17.32 -8.50
CA PHE A 303 11.56 -17.17 -7.27
C PHE A 303 12.47 -16.96 -6.05
N MET A 304 11.95 -16.21 -5.07
CA MET A 304 12.62 -15.95 -3.79
C MET A 304 11.60 -15.81 -2.66
N ASP A 305 12.03 -16.05 -1.44
CA ASP A 305 11.26 -15.70 -0.25
C ASP A 305 11.26 -14.19 -0.08
N PHE A 306 10.06 -13.63 0.13
CA PHE A 306 9.90 -12.19 0.31
C PHE A 306 8.83 -11.91 1.37
N PRO A 307 9.19 -11.24 2.49
CA PRO A 307 8.22 -10.89 3.54
C PRO A 307 7.12 -9.95 2.97
N GLY A 308 5.89 -10.44 2.90
CA GLY A 308 4.78 -9.69 2.30
C GLY A 308 4.63 -9.87 0.78
N GLY A 309 5.32 -10.84 0.18
CA GLY A 309 5.33 -11.08 -1.27
C GLY A 309 3.97 -11.47 -1.88
N ALA A 310 3.02 -11.91 -1.07
CA ALA A 310 1.66 -12.21 -1.51
C ALA A 310 0.75 -10.96 -1.65
N LYS A 311 1.25 -9.76 -1.34
CA LYS A 311 0.55 -8.47 -1.46
C LYS A 311 1.44 -7.46 -2.19
N LYS A 312 0.87 -6.32 -2.65
CA LYS A 312 1.63 -5.24 -3.29
C LYS A 312 2.68 -4.69 -2.33
N PHE A 313 3.90 -4.57 -2.83
CA PHE A 313 5.04 -3.93 -2.17
C PHE A 313 5.74 -2.98 -3.14
N THR A 314 6.53 -2.05 -2.61
CA THR A 314 7.26 -1.06 -3.42
C THR A 314 8.72 -1.08 -3.05
N ILE A 315 9.61 -1.39 -4.01
CA ILE A 315 11.07 -1.47 -3.81
C ILE A 315 11.71 -0.19 -4.32
N ARG A 316 12.63 0.40 -3.51
CA ARG A 316 13.50 1.51 -3.92
C ARG A 316 14.93 1.27 -3.43
N PHE A 317 15.91 1.60 -4.27
CA PHE A 317 17.33 1.58 -3.89
C PHE A 317 17.70 2.89 -3.20
N ASP A 318 18.42 2.78 -2.09
CA ASP A 318 18.95 3.92 -1.35
C ASP A 318 20.49 3.95 -1.45
N PRO A 319 21.06 4.90 -2.22
CA PRO A 319 22.50 4.97 -2.37
C PRO A 319 23.25 5.37 -1.08
N ARG A 320 22.55 5.95 -0.08
CA ARG A 320 23.17 6.36 1.19
C ARG A 320 23.45 5.17 2.12
N SER A 321 22.55 4.21 2.16
CA SER A 321 22.72 2.97 2.96
C SER A 321 23.26 1.81 2.12
N ASP A 322 23.32 1.97 0.80
CA ASP A 322 23.66 0.90 -0.14
C ASP A 322 22.75 -0.33 0.00
N LEU A 323 21.44 -0.09 0.21
CA LEU A 323 20.42 -1.11 0.40
C LEU A 323 19.21 -0.85 -0.50
N TYR A 324 18.55 -1.93 -0.88
CA TYR A 324 17.17 -1.91 -1.35
C TYR A 324 16.25 -1.94 -0.16
N TRP A 325 15.27 -1.04 -0.15
CA TRP A 325 14.25 -0.94 0.88
C TRP A 325 12.88 -1.21 0.29
N SER A 326 12.00 -1.78 1.10
CA SER A 326 10.59 -1.93 0.74
C SER A 326 9.71 -1.74 1.95
N LEU A 327 8.51 -1.18 1.71
CA LEU A 327 7.37 -1.35 2.60
C LEU A 327 6.57 -2.55 2.11
N ALA A 328 6.31 -3.49 3.00
CA ALA A 328 5.61 -4.73 2.69
C ALA A 328 4.58 -5.07 3.77
N THR A 329 3.42 -5.56 3.34
CA THR A 329 2.39 -6.07 4.25
C THR A 329 2.67 -7.53 4.52
N LEU A 330 3.38 -7.85 5.59
CA LEU A 330 3.77 -9.23 5.93
C LEU A 330 2.69 -9.95 6.75
N VAL A 331 2.83 -11.27 6.85
CA VAL A 331 2.03 -12.14 7.73
C VAL A 331 2.88 -12.48 8.96
N PRO A 332 2.57 -11.93 10.15
CA PRO A 332 3.23 -12.37 11.38
C PRO A 332 3.00 -13.85 11.65
N GLU A 333 3.96 -14.52 12.30
CA GLU A 333 3.90 -15.95 12.62
C GLU A 333 2.57 -16.35 13.28
N LYS A 334 2.12 -15.59 14.25
CA LYS A 334 0.84 -15.84 14.98
C LYS A 334 -0.42 -15.75 14.12
N HIS A 335 -0.34 -15.23 12.91
CA HIS A 335 -1.47 -15.09 11.99
C HIS A 335 -1.35 -16.01 10.76
N GLN A 336 -0.34 -16.86 10.67
CA GLN A 336 -0.13 -17.75 9.51
C GLN A 336 -1.31 -18.72 9.30
N ASP A 337 -1.95 -19.14 10.39
CA ASP A 337 -3.11 -20.04 10.35
C ASP A 337 -4.46 -19.29 10.17
N ALA A 338 -4.44 -17.94 10.13
CA ALA A 338 -5.68 -17.16 10.00
C ALA A 338 -6.25 -17.15 8.57
N GLY A 339 -5.51 -17.68 7.59
CA GLY A 339 -5.95 -17.75 6.20
C GLY A 339 -4.79 -17.68 5.20
N ARG A 340 -5.15 -17.52 3.93
CA ARG A 340 -4.13 -17.36 2.87
C ARG A 340 -3.35 -16.06 3.04
N PRO A 341 -2.03 -16.05 2.77
CA PRO A 341 -1.18 -14.87 2.96
C PRO A 341 -1.70 -13.61 2.26
N GLY A 342 -2.23 -13.72 1.05
CA GLY A 342 -2.81 -12.60 0.32
C GLY A 342 -4.06 -11.97 0.97
N GLY A 343 -4.72 -12.68 1.90
CA GLY A 343 -5.88 -12.22 2.66
C GLY A 343 -5.55 -11.57 4.00
N ILE A 344 -4.32 -11.69 4.50
CA ILE A 344 -3.89 -11.16 5.80
C ILE A 344 -3.14 -9.84 5.58
N ARG A 345 -3.71 -8.72 6.04
CA ARG A 345 -3.26 -7.38 5.67
C ARG A 345 -2.99 -6.44 6.84
N ASN A 346 -2.99 -6.94 8.04
CA ASN A 346 -2.99 -6.18 9.30
C ASN A 346 -1.60 -5.73 9.80
N THR A 347 -0.52 -5.95 9.03
CA THR A 347 0.86 -5.67 9.48
C THR A 347 1.69 -5.07 8.36
N LEU A 348 2.09 -3.80 8.50
CA LEU A 348 3.02 -3.14 7.59
C LEU A 348 4.41 -3.12 8.19
N ALA A 349 5.41 -3.53 7.42
CA ALA A 349 6.80 -3.57 7.85
C ALA A 349 7.75 -2.88 6.88
N LEU A 350 8.85 -2.39 7.42
CA LEU A 350 10.04 -1.97 6.69
C LEU A 350 10.96 -3.18 6.52
N VAL A 351 11.29 -3.50 5.28
CA VAL A 351 12.19 -4.60 4.94
C VAL A 351 13.34 -4.11 4.08
N ALA A 352 14.49 -4.77 4.16
CA ALA A 352 15.68 -4.38 3.42
C ALA A 352 16.43 -5.58 2.85
N SER A 353 17.14 -5.35 1.74
CA SER A 353 18.00 -6.34 1.07
C SER A 353 19.26 -5.69 0.52
N ARG A 354 20.36 -6.44 0.46
CA ARG A 354 21.59 -6.05 -0.23
C ARG A 354 21.63 -6.50 -1.69
N ASP A 355 20.94 -7.58 -2.00
CA ASP A 355 21.13 -8.35 -3.24
C ASP A 355 19.83 -8.65 -3.99
N LEU A 356 18.69 -8.08 -3.51
CA LEU A 356 17.35 -8.35 -4.00
C LEU A 356 16.89 -9.82 -3.83
N ARG A 357 17.66 -10.65 -3.18
CA ARG A 357 17.39 -12.07 -2.97
C ARG A 357 17.08 -12.40 -1.52
N GLN A 358 17.89 -11.86 -0.60
CA GLN A 358 17.73 -12.06 0.83
C GLN A 358 17.15 -10.80 1.44
N TRP A 359 15.95 -10.92 2.00
CA TRP A 359 15.21 -9.81 2.59
C TRP A 359 15.11 -9.99 4.11
N THR A 360 15.36 -8.93 4.84
CA THR A 360 15.29 -8.90 6.31
C THR A 360 14.26 -7.87 6.75
N THR A 361 13.36 -8.27 7.64
CA THR A 361 12.45 -7.35 8.33
C THR A 361 13.27 -6.49 9.29
N ARG A 362 13.19 -5.18 9.11
CA ARG A 362 13.90 -4.19 9.92
C ARG A 362 13.05 -3.67 11.07
N CYS A 363 11.76 -3.42 10.81
CA CYS A 363 10.86 -2.84 11.79
C CYS A 363 9.41 -3.12 11.41
N ILE A 364 8.55 -3.46 12.37
CA ILE A 364 7.10 -3.47 12.21
C ILE A 364 6.61 -2.05 12.46
N LEU A 365 6.09 -1.42 11.41
CA LEU A 365 5.70 -0.01 11.44
C LEU A 365 4.25 0.21 11.86
N LEU A 366 3.34 -0.66 11.41
CA LEU A 366 1.91 -0.64 11.74
C LEU A 366 1.44 -2.06 11.99
N TYR A 367 0.60 -2.23 13.00
CA TYR A 367 0.02 -3.51 13.35
C TYR A 367 -1.36 -3.34 14.00
N HIS A 368 -2.29 -4.22 13.67
CA HIS A 368 -3.56 -4.39 14.38
C HIS A 368 -3.87 -5.87 14.58
N PRO A 369 -4.40 -6.30 15.75
CA PRO A 369 -4.65 -7.72 16.02
C PRO A 369 -5.81 -8.32 15.20
N ASP A 370 -6.80 -7.53 14.79
CA ASP A 370 -7.93 -8.00 13.97
C ASP A 370 -7.52 -8.08 12.49
N VAL A 371 -7.43 -9.32 12.00
CA VAL A 371 -7.08 -9.63 10.60
C VAL A 371 -8.26 -9.50 9.64
N ALA A 372 -9.49 -9.40 10.14
CA ALA A 372 -10.68 -9.41 9.30
C ALA A 372 -11.08 -7.99 8.83
N LYS A 373 -10.96 -7.01 9.72
CA LYS A 373 -11.44 -5.64 9.50
C LYS A 373 -10.34 -4.62 9.33
N HIS A 374 -9.11 -4.91 9.77
CA HIS A 374 -8.00 -3.97 9.75
C HIS A 374 -6.95 -4.37 8.73
N GLY A 375 -6.41 -3.37 8.02
CA GLY A 375 -5.40 -3.59 6.99
C GLY A 375 -4.57 -2.34 6.71
N PHE A 376 -3.27 -2.56 6.49
CA PHE A 376 -2.29 -1.55 6.08
C PHE A 376 -1.61 -2.07 4.81
N GLN A 377 -2.07 -1.61 3.65
CA GLN A 377 -1.77 -2.27 2.39
C GLN A 377 -1.53 -1.27 1.27
N TYR A 378 -1.02 -1.75 0.14
CA TYR A 378 -0.73 -0.96 -1.04
C TYR A 378 0.13 0.28 -0.76
N PRO A 379 1.20 0.18 0.08
CA PRO A 379 2.03 1.34 0.36
C PRO A 379 2.70 1.85 -0.91
N ASP A 380 2.64 3.17 -1.15
CA ASP A 380 3.57 3.86 -2.04
C ASP A 380 4.34 4.89 -1.21
N TRP A 381 5.67 4.97 -1.42
CA TRP A 381 6.55 5.67 -0.50
C TRP A 381 7.75 6.30 -1.20
N HIS A 382 8.33 7.32 -0.59
CA HIS A 382 9.52 8.00 -1.07
C HIS A 382 10.50 8.30 0.08
N PHE A 383 11.76 8.55 -0.28
CA PHE A 383 12.72 9.18 0.62
C PHE A 383 12.42 10.68 0.72
N ASP A 384 12.48 11.24 1.92
CA ASP A 384 12.43 12.67 2.18
C ASP A 384 13.55 13.05 3.15
N GLY A 385 14.77 13.22 2.60
CA GLY A 385 16.00 13.38 3.37
C GLY A 385 16.37 12.10 4.13
N ASP A 386 16.35 12.18 5.46
CA ASP A 386 16.60 11.03 6.34
C ASP A 386 15.32 10.26 6.69
N ASP A 387 14.18 10.81 6.33
CA ASP A 387 12.88 10.22 6.60
C ASP A 387 12.38 9.38 5.42
N LEU A 388 11.46 8.47 5.72
CA LEU A 388 10.63 7.77 4.76
C LEU A 388 9.21 8.29 4.88
N ILE A 389 8.62 8.70 3.75
CA ILE A 389 7.21 9.13 3.66
C ILE A 389 6.42 8.15 2.83
N ALA A 390 5.18 7.87 3.24
CA ALA A 390 4.32 6.94 2.54
C ALA A 390 2.84 7.33 2.61
N VAL A 391 2.08 6.92 1.59
CA VAL A 391 0.63 6.79 1.64
C VAL A 391 0.26 5.31 1.69
N VAL A 392 -0.74 4.98 2.50
CA VAL A 392 -1.16 3.61 2.78
C VAL A 392 -2.68 3.50 2.65
N ARG A 393 -3.15 2.48 1.95
CA ARG A 393 -4.56 2.08 1.94
C ARG A 393 -4.86 1.40 3.27
N THR A 394 -5.64 2.08 4.11
CA THR A 394 -5.86 1.71 5.51
C THR A 394 -7.31 1.34 5.76
N ALA A 395 -7.54 0.10 6.15
CA ALA A 395 -8.81 -0.36 6.68
C ALA A 395 -8.79 -0.25 8.20
N PHE A 396 -9.69 0.57 8.77
CA PHE A 396 -9.68 0.86 10.19
C PHE A 396 -11.09 1.19 10.71
N ASP A 397 -11.22 1.34 12.03
CA ASP A 397 -12.43 1.79 12.67
C ASP A 397 -12.80 3.22 12.28
N ASP A 398 -14.10 3.49 12.18
CA ASP A 398 -14.69 4.81 11.96
C ASP A 398 -16.02 4.92 12.74
N ASN A 399 -16.66 6.09 12.66
CA ASN A 399 -17.93 6.34 13.36
C ASN A 399 -19.14 5.60 12.72
N GLU A 400 -18.93 4.88 11.59
CA GLU A 400 -19.95 4.14 10.85
C GLU A 400 -19.76 2.62 10.92
N GLY A 401 -18.96 2.13 11.90
CA GLY A 401 -18.69 0.71 12.12
C GLY A 401 -17.53 0.14 11.31
N GLY A 402 -16.58 1.01 10.96
CA GLY A 402 -15.29 0.68 10.37
C GLY A 402 -15.31 0.24 8.92
N ALA A 403 -14.17 -0.15 8.40
CA ALA A 403 -14.02 -0.67 7.07
C ALA A 403 -14.93 -1.89 6.81
N ARG A 404 -15.29 -2.14 5.56
CA ARG A 404 -16.06 -3.33 5.19
C ARG A 404 -15.32 -4.61 5.55
N ASN A 405 -14.04 -4.66 5.22
CA ASN A 405 -13.09 -5.72 5.58
C ASN A 405 -11.66 -5.18 5.45
N ASN A 406 -10.66 -6.00 5.72
CA ASN A 406 -9.25 -5.60 5.63
C ASN A 406 -8.80 -5.18 4.23
N HIS A 407 -9.47 -5.62 3.16
CA HIS A 407 -9.18 -5.27 1.77
C HIS A 407 -9.95 -4.03 1.31
N ASP A 408 -11.25 -3.94 1.60
CA ASP A 408 -12.13 -2.86 1.17
C ASP A 408 -12.04 -1.71 2.19
N ALA A 409 -10.94 -0.98 2.08
CA ALA A 409 -10.51 0.04 3.02
C ALA A 409 -11.31 1.33 2.94
N ASN A 410 -11.39 2.01 4.07
CA ASN A 410 -12.13 3.26 4.24
C ASN A 410 -11.23 4.50 4.37
N PHE A 411 -9.89 4.35 4.44
CA PHE A 411 -8.97 5.49 4.55
C PHE A 411 -7.80 5.39 3.59
N MET A 412 -7.31 6.54 3.12
CA MET A 412 -5.94 6.75 2.69
C MET A 412 -5.23 7.53 3.80
N THR A 413 -4.16 6.96 4.36
CA THR A 413 -3.39 7.59 5.44
C THR A 413 -1.97 7.89 4.99
N PHE A 414 -1.45 9.08 5.40
CA PHE A 414 -0.06 9.48 5.19
C PHE A 414 0.74 9.21 6.45
N HIS A 415 1.97 8.73 6.27
CA HIS A 415 2.91 8.40 7.33
C HIS A 415 4.28 9.00 7.04
N ARG A 416 5.01 9.35 8.12
CA ARG A 416 6.41 9.76 8.09
C ARG A 416 7.16 9.01 9.17
N TRP A 417 8.14 8.20 8.77
CA TRP A 417 9.05 7.52 9.70
C TRP A 417 10.41 8.22 9.66
N LYS A 418 10.73 8.88 10.76
CA LYS A 418 11.98 9.65 10.90
C LYS A 418 13.16 8.70 10.98
N GLN A 419 14.29 9.09 10.35
CA GLN A 419 15.56 8.36 10.39
C GLN A 419 15.39 6.85 10.11
N PHE A 420 14.57 6.49 9.15
CA PHE A 420 14.15 5.12 8.88
C PHE A 420 15.32 4.14 8.71
N ARG A 421 16.50 4.62 8.27
CA ARG A 421 17.70 3.78 8.10
C ARG A 421 18.23 3.21 9.40
N ALA A 422 17.96 3.88 10.52
CA ALA A 422 18.36 3.46 11.87
C ALA A 422 17.36 2.51 12.52
N LEU A 423 16.14 2.38 11.98
CA LEU A 423 15.11 1.54 12.56
C LEU A 423 15.51 0.06 12.58
N THR A 424 15.22 -0.59 13.69
CA THR A 424 15.48 -1.99 13.96
C THR A 424 14.22 -2.69 14.51
N MET A 425 14.28 -3.98 14.73
CA MET A 425 13.17 -4.71 15.35
C MET A 425 12.84 -4.22 16.77
N ALA A 426 13.80 -3.58 17.47
CA ALA A 426 13.56 -3.00 18.80
C ALA A 426 12.63 -1.77 18.75
N ASP A 427 12.53 -1.11 17.59
CA ASP A 427 11.67 0.06 17.37
C ASP A 427 10.28 -0.33 16.85
N SER A 428 10.01 -1.62 16.73
CA SER A 428 8.75 -2.14 16.20
C SER A 428 7.57 -1.84 17.11
N VAL A 429 6.40 -1.53 16.51
CA VAL A 429 5.15 -1.56 17.26
C VAL A 429 4.91 -2.98 17.79
N PRO A 430 4.36 -3.14 19.02
CA PRO A 430 4.13 -4.46 19.60
C PRO A 430 3.14 -5.28 18.78
N VAL A 431 3.54 -6.50 18.39
CA VAL A 431 2.66 -7.48 17.74
C VAL A 431 2.01 -8.33 18.84
N THR A 432 0.97 -7.78 19.51
CA THR A 432 0.27 -8.43 20.63
C THR A 432 -0.98 -9.19 20.17
N GLY A 433 -1.40 -10.23 20.95
CA GLY A 433 -2.72 -10.83 20.79
C GLY A 433 -3.82 -9.85 21.25
N SER A 434 -5.11 -10.15 20.98
CA SER A 434 -6.24 -9.36 21.43
C SER A 434 -6.14 -9.09 22.95
N ALA A 435 -5.54 -7.96 23.32
CA ALA A 435 -5.61 -7.44 24.66
C ALA A 435 -6.95 -6.70 24.79
N GLY A 436 -7.69 -7.00 25.87
CA GLY A 436 -8.82 -6.20 26.28
C GLY A 436 -8.40 -4.72 26.31
N MET A 437 -9.33 -3.86 25.94
CA MET A 437 -9.20 -2.41 25.95
C MET A 437 -8.59 -1.90 27.26
N GLU A 438 -7.32 -1.60 27.28
CA GLU A 438 -6.77 -0.63 28.22
C GLU A 438 -6.26 0.54 27.39
N GLY A 439 -6.91 1.70 27.60
CA GLY A 439 -6.61 2.96 26.96
C GLY A 439 -5.19 3.39 27.26
N GLY A 440 -4.32 3.25 26.29
CA GLY A 440 -2.98 3.81 26.28
C GLY A 440 -2.92 4.98 25.30
N GLN A 441 -3.07 6.20 25.82
CA GLN A 441 -2.67 7.41 25.11
C GLN A 441 -1.18 7.31 24.77
N GLY A 442 -0.87 6.98 23.52
CA GLY A 442 0.46 7.12 22.95
C GLY A 442 0.81 8.60 22.81
N SER A 443 1.29 9.19 23.91
CA SER A 443 1.89 10.52 23.92
C SER A 443 3.12 10.54 23.01
N LEU A 444 3.10 11.42 22.01
CA LEU A 444 4.28 11.85 21.27
C LEU A 444 5.20 12.64 22.23
N VAL A 445 5.94 11.94 23.08
CA VAL A 445 6.99 12.56 23.89
C VAL A 445 8.31 12.40 23.14
N GLY A 446 8.84 13.51 22.68
CA GLY A 446 10.20 13.60 22.17
C GLY A 446 11.20 13.18 23.25
N LEU A 447 11.89 12.09 23.05
CA LEU A 447 13.07 11.73 23.82
C LEU A 447 14.26 12.54 23.32
N SER A 448 14.48 13.70 23.95
CA SER A 448 15.79 14.34 23.98
C SER A 448 16.64 13.57 25.01
N ARG A 449 17.43 12.61 24.56
CA ARG A 449 18.54 12.08 25.36
C ARG A 449 19.74 13.01 25.15
N GLY A 450 20.14 13.70 26.22
CA GLY A 450 21.38 14.43 26.29
C GLY A 450 22.56 13.47 26.03
N VAL A 451 23.40 13.87 25.11
CA VAL A 451 24.68 13.22 24.85
C VAL A 451 25.64 13.76 25.95
N GLU A 452 25.95 12.92 26.92
CA GLU A 452 27.15 13.14 27.76
C GLU A 452 28.37 12.77 26.92
N GLU A 453 29.21 13.79 26.66
CA GLU A 453 30.55 13.58 26.08
C GLU A 453 31.45 12.87 27.08
N PRO A 454 32.20 11.84 26.72
CA PRO A 454 33.29 11.35 27.53
C PRO A 454 34.51 12.26 27.34
N SER A 455 34.95 12.89 28.43
CA SER A 455 36.20 13.66 28.55
C SER A 455 37.41 12.77 28.21
N VAL A 456 38.09 13.06 27.09
CA VAL A 456 39.39 12.45 26.76
C VAL A 456 40.51 13.30 27.36
N THR A 457 41.19 12.75 28.33
CA THR A 457 42.41 13.28 28.94
C THR A 457 43.58 13.19 27.95
N LEU A 458 44.13 14.32 27.58
CA LEU A 458 45.35 14.46 26.77
C LEU A 458 46.59 13.98 27.56
N GLY A 459 47.15 12.83 27.18
CA GLY A 459 48.50 12.42 27.55
C GLY A 459 49.52 12.93 26.53
N ARG A 460 50.46 13.76 27.01
CA ARG A 460 51.64 14.21 26.27
C ARG A 460 52.65 13.06 26.11
N ALA A 461 53.18 12.85 24.91
CA ALA A 461 54.49 12.23 24.66
C ALA A 461 55.03 12.77 23.33
N SER A 462 56.01 13.52 23.40
CA SER A 462 57.42 13.67 23.09
C SER A 462 57.81 13.35 21.63
N GLU A 463 58.51 14.38 21.12
CA GLU A 463 59.19 14.51 19.82
C GLU A 463 60.25 13.40 19.57
N ALA A 464 60.36 12.98 18.28
CA ALA A 464 61.65 12.61 17.68
C ALA A 464 61.55 12.79 16.17
N GLY A 465 62.47 13.53 15.63
CA GLY A 465 62.56 14.07 14.26
C GLY A 465 63.24 13.08 13.27
N PRO A 466 63.79 13.57 12.12
CA PRO A 466 63.34 13.10 10.78
C PRO A 466 64.38 12.21 10.07
N GLY A 467 63.87 11.36 9.19
CA GLY A 467 64.69 10.52 8.29
C GLY A 467 64.24 10.64 6.84
N LYS A 468 65.01 11.35 6.06
CA LYS A 468 64.97 11.42 4.60
C LYS A 468 65.46 10.10 3.94
N ARG A 469 64.77 9.61 2.85
CA ARG A 469 65.36 9.05 1.60
C ARG A 469 64.27 8.91 0.53
N ARG A 470 64.49 9.68 -0.45
CA ARG A 470 64.67 9.58 -1.93
C ARG A 470 64.15 8.32 -2.63
N ALA A 471 63.24 8.59 -3.51
CA ALA A 471 63.13 8.36 -4.98
C ALA A 471 63.62 7.03 -5.58
N SER A 472 62.75 6.43 -6.40
CA SER A 472 63.10 6.19 -7.84
C SER A 472 61.82 5.90 -8.65
N LEU A 473 61.75 6.60 -9.78
CA LEU A 473 60.89 6.29 -10.94
C LEU A 473 61.23 4.93 -11.51
N HIS A 474 60.27 4.21 -12.05
CA HIS A 474 60.42 3.59 -13.40
C HIS A 474 59.05 3.44 -14.04
N ALA A 475 58.92 4.00 -15.22
CA ALA A 475 57.89 3.79 -16.21
C ALA A 475 58.25 2.53 -17.03
N ALA A 476 57.25 1.84 -17.56
CA ALA A 476 57.11 1.33 -18.93
C ALA A 476 56.25 0.06 -18.94
N ARG A 477 55.23 0.04 -19.52
CA ARG A 477 54.57 -0.31 -20.81
C ARG A 477 53.10 -0.55 -20.63
#